data_c7ec08c0b1d4ccc223d83bd7bcc34be9
#
_entry.id   c7ec08c0b1d4ccc223d83bd7bcc34be9
#
_cell.length_a   1.000
_cell.length_b   1.000
_cell.length_c   1.000
_cell.angle_alpha   90.00
_cell.angle_beta   90.00
_cell.angle_gamma   90.00
#
_symmetry.space_group_name_H-M   'P 1'
#
loop_
_entity.id
_entity.type
_entity.pdbx_description
1 polymer ?
#
loop_
_entity_poly.entity_id
_entity_poly.type
_entity_poly.pdbx_seq_one_letter_code
_entity_poly.pdbx_strand_id
1 'polypeptide(L)'
;MLSFLILRILVRLLLAALFLFAGTIHLRDPKLFLPAMPPWIPFPLPCIEISGIFELIGGIGLLIPARPFQFFAGWGLALLLLAVFPANIYMAVEHVKIHGFPAQPWMAWARLPLQPLLIVAVLWVTRVWPGKCSKGPT
;
A
#
# COMPACT_ATOMS: atom_id res chain seq x y z
N MET A 1 2.76 5.28 27.32
CA MET A 1 3.65 5.93 26.32
C MET A 1 4.57 4.93 25.61
N LEU A 2 5.28 4.07 26.32
CA LEU A 2 6.14 3.03 25.75
C LEU A 2 5.36 2.01 24.90
N SER A 3 4.22 1.52 25.38
CA SER A 3 3.35 0.59 24.65
C SER A 3 2.83 1.15 23.32
N PHE A 4 2.52 2.44 23.29
CA PHE A 4 2.08 3.11 22.05
C PHE A 4 3.22 3.23 21.02
N LEU A 5 4.43 3.47 21.47
CA LEU A 5 5.62 3.49 20.60
C LEU A 5 5.90 2.11 20.03
N ILE A 6 5.84 1.08 20.87
CA ILE A 6 6.03 -0.32 20.44
C ILE A 6 4.98 -0.69 19.40
N LEU A 7 3.71 -0.39 19.64
CA LEU A 7 2.63 -0.66 18.70
C LEU A 7 2.90 0.01 17.33
N ARG A 8 3.31 1.28 17.33
CA ARG A 8 3.64 2.00 16.10
C ARG A 8 4.79 1.34 15.33
N ILE A 9 5.83 0.89 16.04
CA ILE A 9 6.96 0.20 15.42
C ILE A 9 6.50 -1.14 14.83
N LEU A 10 5.74 -1.92 15.57
CA LEU A 10 5.22 -3.21 15.10
C LEU A 10 4.34 -3.06 13.86
N VAL A 11 3.41 -2.11 13.86
CA VAL A 11 2.56 -1.83 12.70
C VAL A 11 3.39 -1.37 11.50
N ARG A 12 4.39 -0.53 11.73
CA ARG A 12 5.31 -0.08 10.67
C ARG A 12 6.07 -1.24 10.04
N LEU A 13 6.61 -2.15 10.84
CA LEU A 13 7.32 -3.33 10.35
C LEU A 13 6.38 -4.28 9.60
N LEU A 14 5.17 -4.45 10.08
CA LEU A 14 4.16 -5.27 9.40
C LEU A 14 3.77 -4.67 8.04
N LEU A 15 3.56 -3.36 7.98
CA LEU A 15 3.28 -2.67 6.71
C LEU A 15 4.45 -2.75 5.74
N ALA A 16 5.68 -2.58 6.23
CA ALA A 16 6.87 -2.73 5.40
C ALA A 16 6.96 -4.14 4.80
N ALA A 17 6.74 -5.18 5.60
CA ALA A 17 6.71 -6.57 5.13
C ALA A 17 5.60 -6.79 4.09
N LEU A 18 4.42 -6.24 4.30
CA LEU A 18 3.29 -6.35 3.38
C LEU A 18 3.62 -5.71 2.02
N PHE A 19 4.14 -4.49 2.00
CA PHE A 19 4.49 -3.80 0.75
C PHE A 19 5.68 -4.43 0.03
N LEU A 20 6.69 -4.88 0.75
CA LEU A 20 7.83 -5.58 0.17
C LEU A 20 7.40 -6.91 -0.47
N PHE A 21 6.53 -7.64 0.18
CA PHE A 21 5.96 -8.88 -0.35
C PHE A 21 5.09 -8.61 -1.60
N ALA A 22 4.16 -7.68 -1.51
CA ALA A 22 3.28 -7.33 -2.62
C ALA A 22 4.07 -6.80 -3.83
N GLY A 23 5.01 -5.89 -3.61
CA GLY A 23 5.86 -5.35 -4.67
C GLY A 23 6.72 -6.42 -5.34
N THR A 24 7.25 -7.35 -4.57
CA THR A 24 8.02 -8.48 -5.09
C THR A 24 7.18 -9.34 -6.04
N ILE A 25 5.94 -9.67 -5.64
CA ILE A 25 5.04 -10.46 -6.50
C ILE A 25 4.67 -9.69 -7.76
N HIS A 26 4.38 -8.39 -7.66
CA HIS A 26 4.06 -7.55 -8.81
C HIS A 26 5.19 -7.53 -9.85
N LEU A 27 6.44 -7.54 -9.40
CA LEU A 27 7.60 -7.54 -10.32
C LEU A 27 7.98 -8.95 -10.80
N ARG A 28 7.80 -9.96 -9.96
CA ARG A 28 8.17 -11.33 -10.29
C ARG A 28 7.23 -11.95 -11.31
N ASP A 29 5.93 -11.70 -11.15
CA ASP A 29 4.90 -12.25 -12.03
C ASP A 29 3.78 -11.24 -12.28
N PRO A 30 4.09 -10.15 -13.01
CA PRO A 30 3.11 -9.08 -13.24
C PRO A 30 1.90 -9.55 -14.04
N LYS A 31 2.04 -10.57 -14.87
CA LYS A 31 0.95 -11.12 -15.69
C LYS A 31 -0.19 -11.72 -14.87
N LEU A 32 0.09 -12.16 -13.64
CA LEU A 32 -0.94 -12.64 -12.71
C LEU A 32 -2.01 -11.59 -12.43
N PHE A 33 -1.64 -10.31 -12.45
CA PHE A 33 -2.51 -9.20 -12.09
C PHE A 33 -3.24 -8.58 -13.28
N LEU A 34 -2.93 -9.00 -14.51
CA LEU A 34 -3.61 -8.49 -15.71
C LEU A 34 -5.13 -8.62 -15.66
N PRO A 35 -5.72 -9.75 -15.18
CA PRO A 35 -7.17 -9.86 -15.05
C PRO A 35 -7.79 -8.85 -14.08
N ALA A 36 -7.02 -8.34 -13.12
CA ALA A 36 -7.47 -7.36 -12.15
C ALA A 36 -7.47 -5.92 -12.70
N MET A 37 -6.82 -5.68 -13.83
CA MET A 37 -6.74 -4.35 -14.42
C MET A 37 -8.02 -4.00 -15.18
N PRO A 38 -8.62 -2.83 -14.90
CA PRO A 38 -9.77 -2.35 -15.67
C PRO A 38 -9.43 -2.20 -17.15
N PRO A 39 -10.35 -2.53 -18.07
CA PRO A 39 -10.09 -2.52 -19.51
C PRO A 39 -9.81 -1.13 -20.10
N TRP A 40 -10.19 -0.06 -19.40
CA TRP A 40 -9.92 1.32 -19.83
C TRP A 40 -8.52 1.84 -19.45
N ILE A 41 -7.74 1.07 -18.69
CA ILE A 41 -6.37 1.48 -18.33
C ILE A 41 -5.44 1.15 -19.49
N PRO A 42 -4.76 2.17 -20.06
CA PRO A 42 -3.75 1.92 -21.08
C PRO A 42 -2.49 1.32 -20.45
N PHE A 43 -1.82 0.45 -21.21
CA PHE A 43 -0.56 -0.17 -20.77
C PHE A 43 -0.65 -0.85 -19.40
N PRO A 44 -1.53 -1.86 -19.21
CA PRO A 44 -1.78 -2.45 -17.89
C PRO A 44 -0.53 -3.13 -17.32
N LEU A 45 0.29 -3.78 -18.13
CA LEU A 45 1.50 -4.47 -17.64
C LEU A 45 2.52 -3.50 -17.06
N PRO A 46 2.92 -2.42 -17.75
CA PRO A 46 3.77 -1.38 -17.16
C PRO A 46 3.19 -0.76 -15.89
N CYS A 47 1.89 -0.56 -15.81
CA CYS A 47 1.24 -0.03 -14.60
C CYS A 47 1.44 -0.96 -13.38
N ILE A 48 1.32 -2.27 -13.59
CA ILE A 48 1.54 -3.28 -12.54
C ILE A 48 3.00 -3.26 -12.09
N GLU A 49 3.94 -3.24 -13.03
CA GLU A 49 5.38 -3.22 -12.73
C GLU A 49 5.79 -1.94 -11.98
N ILE A 50 5.32 -0.78 -12.44
CA ILE A 50 5.59 0.51 -11.79
C ILE A 50 5.01 0.53 -10.36
N SER A 51 3.81 0.03 -10.19
CA SER A 51 3.19 -0.12 -8.87
C SER A 51 4.06 -0.97 -7.94
N GLY A 52 4.55 -2.12 -8.43
CA GLY A 52 5.46 -2.99 -7.69
C GLY A 52 6.76 -2.30 -7.27
N ILE A 53 7.35 -1.50 -8.15
CA ILE A 53 8.56 -0.70 -7.86
C ILE A 53 8.28 0.30 -6.73
N PHE A 54 7.17 1.04 -6.80
CA PHE A 54 6.79 2.00 -5.76
C PHE A 54 6.48 1.33 -4.43
N GLU A 55 5.87 0.15 -4.45
CA GLU A 55 5.63 -0.65 -3.23
C GLU A 55 6.95 -1.07 -2.56
N LEU A 56 7.94 -1.50 -3.34
CA LEU A 56 9.27 -1.85 -2.81
C LEU A 56 9.99 -0.63 -2.24
N ILE A 57 10.01 0.48 -2.97
CA ILE A 57 10.62 1.72 -2.52
C ILE A 57 9.94 2.23 -1.24
N GLY A 58 8.62 2.22 -1.21
CA GLY A 58 7.85 2.62 -0.04
C GLY A 58 8.07 1.70 1.15
N GLY A 59 8.08 0.39 0.95
CA GLY A 59 8.37 -0.59 1.99
C GLY A 59 9.77 -0.43 2.59
N ILE A 60 10.78 -0.21 1.76
CA ILE A 60 12.15 0.11 2.21
C ILE A 60 12.16 1.43 2.99
N GLY A 61 11.46 2.45 2.48
CA GLY A 61 11.35 3.75 3.14
C GLY A 61 10.72 3.69 4.53
N LEU A 62 9.77 2.76 4.74
CA LEU A 62 9.20 2.51 6.06
C LEU A 62 10.21 1.93 7.06
N LEU A 63 11.19 1.18 6.58
CA LEU A 63 12.23 0.58 7.44
C LEU A 63 13.31 1.59 7.85
N ILE A 64 13.52 2.66 7.08
CA ILE A 64 14.52 3.67 7.37
C ILE A 64 14.01 4.59 8.49
N PRO A 65 14.70 4.66 9.65
CA PRO A 65 14.22 5.44 10.80
C PRO A 65 14.54 6.95 10.69
N ALA A 66 14.66 7.48 9.48
CA ALA A 66 14.92 8.88 9.20
C ALA A 66 13.66 9.60 8.72
N ARG A 67 13.37 10.77 9.29
CA ARG A 67 12.12 11.49 9.06
C ARG A 67 11.84 11.84 7.59
N PRO A 68 12.81 12.32 6.78
CA PRO A 68 12.54 12.62 5.37
C PRO A 68 12.08 11.39 4.59
N PHE A 69 12.71 10.25 4.80
CA PHE A 69 12.35 9.00 4.14
C PHE A 69 10.96 8.50 4.55
N GLN A 70 10.64 8.60 5.83
CA GLN A 70 9.31 8.23 6.32
C GLN A 70 8.21 9.13 5.78
N PHE A 71 8.48 10.44 5.68
CA PHE A 71 7.53 11.40 5.11
C PHE A 71 7.20 11.05 3.65
N PHE A 72 8.22 10.85 2.82
CA PHE A 72 8.03 10.50 1.42
C PHE A 72 7.43 9.11 1.24
N ALA A 73 7.84 8.13 2.05
CA ALA A 73 7.24 6.79 2.05
C ALA A 73 5.76 6.83 2.43
N GLY A 74 5.40 7.60 3.45
CA GLY A 74 4.02 7.76 3.89
C GLY A 74 3.12 8.32 2.80
N TRP A 75 3.49 9.44 2.21
CA TRP A 75 2.73 10.05 1.13
C TRP A 75 2.76 9.21 -0.14
N GLY A 76 3.91 8.68 -0.51
CA GLY A 76 4.05 7.85 -1.71
C GLY A 76 3.18 6.60 -1.66
N LEU A 77 3.19 5.88 -0.54
CA LEU A 77 2.34 4.70 -0.36
C LEU A 77 0.86 5.04 -0.26
N ALA A 78 0.50 6.15 0.40
CA ALA A 78 -0.89 6.60 0.46
C ALA A 78 -1.43 6.93 -0.93
N LEU A 79 -0.67 7.65 -1.75
CA LEU A 79 -1.04 7.97 -3.13
C LEU A 79 -1.10 6.71 -4.00
N LEU A 80 -0.17 5.77 -3.82
CA LEU A 80 -0.18 4.50 -4.54
C LEU A 80 -1.43 3.68 -4.21
N LEU A 81 -1.77 3.55 -2.93
CA LEU A 81 -2.99 2.86 -2.50
C LEU A 81 -4.23 3.51 -3.09
N LEU A 82 -4.28 4.83 -3.14
CA LEU A 82 -5.37 5.57 -3.78
C LEU A 82 -5.42 5.30 -5.29
N ALA A 83 -4.27 5.25 -5.96
CA ALA A 83 -4.17 5.01 -7.39
C ALA A 83 -4.59 3.58 -7.79
N VAL A 84 -4.35 2.58 -6.94
CA VAL A 84 -4.76 1.19 -7.22
C VAL A 84 -6.19 0.88 -6.77
N PHE A 85 -6.85 1.80 -6.10
CA PHE A 85 -8.22 1.62 -5.62
C PHE A 85 -9.23 1.31 -6.74
N PRO A 86 -9.19 1.97 -7.91
CA PRO A 86 -10.06 1.61 -9.04
C PRO A 86 -9.91 0.15 -9.49
N ALA A 87 -8.70 -0.40 -9.49
CA ALA A 87 -8.47 -1.80 -9.81
C ALA A 87 -9.11 -2.74 -8.77
N ASN A 88 -9.02 -2.40 -7.50
CA ASN A 88 -9.66 -3.18 -6.44
C ASN A 88 -11.19 -3.13 -6.53
N ILE A 89 -11.78 -1.98 -6.87
CA ILE A 89 -13.21 -1.85 -7.14
C ILE A 89 -13.61 -2.73 -8.33
N TYR A 90 -12.87 -2.67 -9.41
CA TYR A 90 -13.11 -3.48 -10.60
C TYR A 90 -13.09 -4.98 -10.28
N MET A 91 -12.10 -5.44 -9.52
CA MET A 91 -12.01 -6.84 -9.09
C MET A 91 -13.24 -7.29 -8.27
N ALA A 92 -13.73 -6.42 -7.40
CA ALA A 92 -14.88 -6.74 -6.55
C ALA A 92 -16.18 -6.80 -7.36
N VAL A 93 -16.39 -5.83 -8.26
CA VAL A 93 -17.62 -5.71 -9.07
C VAL A 93 -17.67 -6.80 -10.14
N GLU A 94 -16.58 -7.07 -10.83
CA GLU A 94 -16.51 -8.03 -11.93
C GLU A 94 -16.20 -9.47 -11.47
N HIS A 95 -16.09 -9.70 -10.16
CA HIS A 95 -15.77 -11.01 -9.58
C HIS A 95 -14.52 -11.65 -10.16
N VAL A 96 -13.50 -10.85 -10.41
CA VAL A 96 -12.24 -11.28 -11.02
C VAL A 96 -11.48 -12.23 -10.10
N LYS A 97 -11.04 -13.36 -10.64
CA LYS A 97 -10.20 -14.32 -9.93
C LYS A 97 -8.75 -14.21 -10.42
N ILE A 98 -7.82 -14.11 -9.48
CA ILE A 98 -6.40 -14.18 -9.77
C ILE A 98 -5.93 -15.62 -9.55
N HIS A 99 -5.34 -16.23 -10.59
CA HIS A 99 -4.79 -17.57 -10.51
C HIS A 99 -3.70 -17.68 -9.43
N GLY A 100 -3.76 -18.72 -8.62
CA GLY A 100 -2.79 -18.98 -7.55
C GLY A 100 -3.13 -18.34 -6.20
N PHE A 101 -4.15 -17.51 -6.13
CA PHE A 101 -4.68 -16.99 -4.87
C PHE A 101 -6.08 -17.55 -4.62
N PRO A 102 -6.36 -18.04 -3.39
CA PRO A 102 -7.70 -18.47 -3.02
C PRO A 102 -8.62 -17.24 -3.04
N ALA A 103 -9.38 -17.10 -4.12
CA ALA A 103 -10.26 -15.97 -4.31
C ALA A 103 -11.69 -16.36 -3.94
N GLN A 104 -12.05 -16.16 -2.69
CA GLN A 104 -13.45 -16.10 -2.29
C GLN A 104 -14.01 -14.72 -2.68
N PRO A 105 -15.25 -14.61 -3.18
CA PRO A 105 -15.83 -13.32 -3.60
C PRO A 105 -15.81 -12.26 -2.49
N TRP A 106 -16.03 -12.65 -1.24
CA TRP A 106 -16.00 -11.74 -0.09
C TRP A 106 -14.65 -11.10 0.15
N MET A 107 -13.53 -11.76 -0.25
CA MET A 107 -12.18 -11.21 -0.07
C MET A 107 -11.95 -9.96 -0.93
N ALA A 108 -12.49 -9.94 -2.15
CA ALA A 108 -12.42 -8.77 -3.01
C ALA A 108 -13.17 -7.58 -2.39
N TRP A 109 -14.36 -7.81 -1.83
CA TRP A 109 -15.12 -6.79 -1.12
C TRP A 109 -14.46 -6.34 0.18
N ALA A 110 -13.83 -7.26 0.91
CA ALA A 110 -13.09 -6.93 2.13
C ALA A 110 -11.88 -6.02 1.88
N ARG A 111 -11.27 -6.08 0.70
CA ARG A 111 -10.17 -5.19 0.32
C ARG A 111 -10.58 -3.73 0.22
N LEU A 112 -11.84 -3.44 -0.13
CA LEU A 112 -12.30 -2.07 -0.31
C LEU A 112 -12.25 -1.25 0.99
N PRO A 113 -12.79 -1.71 2.14
CA PRO A 113 -12.63 -1.00 3.41
C PRO A 113 -11.21 -1.10 3.98
N LEU A 114 -10.47 -2.16 3.65
CA LEU A 114 -9.09 -2.33 4.09
C LEU A 114 -8.16 -1.25 3.48
N GLN A 115 -8.43 -0.81 2.26
CA GLN A 115 -7.62 0.17 1.55
C GLN A 115 -7.52 1.52 2.27
N PRO A 116 -8.62 2.21 2.63
CA PRO A 116 -8.55 3.44 3.42
C PRO A 116 -7.93 3.21 4.80
N LEU A 117 -8.14 2.05 5.40
CA LEU A 117 -7.52 1.69 6.67
C LEU A 117 -5.99 1.61 6.54
N LEU A 118 -5.49 1.02 5.46
CA LEU A 118 -4.06 0.98 5.16
C LEU A 118 -3.48 2.37 4.91
N ILE A 119 -4.20 3.25 4.21
CA ILE A 119 -3.79 4.65 4.01
C ILE A 119 -3.62 5.35 5.34
N VAL A 120 -4.61 5.26 6.22
CA VAL A 120 -4.55 5.85 7.57
C VAL A 120 -3.39 5.26 8.38
N ALA A 121 -3.20 3.94 8.34
CA ALA A 121 -2.13 3.27 9.06
C ALA A 121 -0.74 3.72 8.57
N VAL A 122 -0.53 3.81 7.26
CA VAL A 122 0.72 4.29 6.66
C VAL A 122 1.03 5.72 7.10
N LEU A 123 0.07 6.63 7.02
CA LEU A 123 0.23 8.02 7.43
C LEU A 123 0.50 8.15 8.93
N TRP A 124 -0.13 7.31 9.72
CA TRP A 124 0.07 7.29 11.18
C TRP A 124 1.45 6.78 11.57
N VAL A 125 1.92 5.66 11.00
CA VAL A 125 3.22 5.08 11.36
C VAL A 125 4.40 5.92 10.90
N THR A 126 4.21 6.68 9.80
CA THR A 126 5.22 7.58 9.26
C THR A 126 5.17 8.98 9.89
N ARG A 127 4.25 9.22 10.81
CA ARG A 127 4.05 10.51 11.48
C ARG A 127 3.67 11.66 10.56
N VAL A 128 3.14 11.36 9.41
CA VAL A 128 2.58 12.36 8.50
C VAL A 128 1.27 12.89 9.06
N TRP A 129 0.50 12.01 9.70
CA TRP A 129 -0.79 12.37 10.30
C TRP A 129 -0.99 11.66 11.65
N PRO A 130 -1.56 12.29 12.67
CA PRO A 130 -1.77 13.74 12.77
C PRO A 130 -0.42 14.47 12.88
N GLY A 131 -0.22 15.45 12.03
CA GLY A 131 0.96 16.30 12.09
C GLY A 131 0.97 17.09 13.40
N LYS A 132 1.96 16.87 14.26
CA LYS A 132 2.24 17.83 15.30
C LYS A 132 2.77 19.07 14.61
N CYS A 133 1.96 20.14 14.65
CA CYS A 133 2.48 21.48 14.41
C CYS A 133 3.63 21.69 15.40
N SER A 134 4.86 21.66 14.92
CA SER A 134 6.00 22.08 15.72
C SER A 134 5.77 23.56 15.99
N LYS A 135 5.28 23.88 17.21
CA LYS A 135 5.43 25.23 17.70
C LYS A 135 6.94 25.45 17.79
N GLY A 136 7.44 26.31 16.94
CA GLY A 136 8.82 26.77 17.02
C GLY A 136 9.09 27.35 18.42
N PRO A 137 10.34 27.34 18.83
CA PRO A 137 10.72 27.95 20.10
C PRO A 137 10.30 29.41 20.08
N THR A 138 9.51 29.79 21.08
CA THR A 138 9.24 31.20 21.42
C THR A 138 10.51 31.87 21.91
#